data_4528a30d322ea27fc8dc637e7b71c4ca
#
_entry.id   4528a30d322ea27fc8dc637e7b71c4ca
#
_cell.length_a   1.000
_cell.length_b   1.000
_cell.length_c   1.000
_cell.angle_alpha   90.00
_cell.angle_beta   90.00
_cell.angle_gamma   90.00
#
_symmetry.space_group_name_H-M   'P 1'
#
loop_
_entity.id
_entity.type
_entity.pdbx_description
1 polymer ?
#
loop_
_entity_poly.entity_id
_entity_poly.type
_entity_poly.pdbx_seq_one_letter_code
_entity_poly.pdbx_strand_id
1 'polypeptide(L)'
;MALRQNALLLLLLTVLAAIAGDWSGQAQLARYWCLPAGLLLLGLAYEAWMTNRAAATLTLQLPQRWMLGRPTPVAYELSHASPRLLRFELAPAAPPEVTLDRALATVSVPAGAIGSLLLSATARRLGRYPWPQSLSRVGGVLGLAWWICPPSGGGQMRVLPDVLRDNEHAIGALMRGAQPMQRVGSGSEVLQLREYQPGDAPRTIDWKASARRRRLISRDFSEDQHLEILIALDAGRASGLAAGDSDRLALYANVAARLAQRATLLDDRVGLLVYADRPLAALAPGRGVAALARLRDCLAGIAVQPGDSNPALAAIRVRALVRQRSLVVMLTDLDDGSATGQLRAAARLLLPKHLLFIASVSSERAAALANARAVDVLDVYRSLAAQEYRQAQAANLASLRALGVAAVSSTPAGLDQAVLAAYASFRQRRRV
;
A
#
# COMPACT_ATOMS: atom_id res chain seq x y z
N MET A 1 0.99 -18.95 33.06
CA MET A 1 1.30 -20.39 33.18
C MET A 1 0.08 -21.18 32.71
N ALA A 2 0.26 -22.20 31.87
CA ALA A 2 -0.81 -23.12 31.48
C ALA A 2 -0.31 -24.55 31.66
N LEU A 3 -1.09 -25.39 32.33
CA LEU A 3 -0.74 -26.80 32.61
C LEU A 3 -0.78 -27.61 31.29
N ARG A 4 0.17 -28.54 31.16
CA ARG A 4 0.24 -29.47 30.05
C ARG A 4 -0.35 -30.84 30.47
N GLN A 5 -0.52 -31.72 29.49
CA GLN A 5 -1.12 -33.05 29.69
C GLN A 5 -0.47 -33.86 30.82
N ASN A 6 0.87 -33.78 30.94
CA ASN A 6 1.58 -34.50 32.02
C ASN A 6 1.22 -34.00 33.44
N ALA A 7 1.07 -32.68 33.58
CA ALA A 7 0.63 -32.11 34.87
C ALA A 7 -0.82 -32.47 35.18
N LEU A 8 -1.69 -32.53 34.20
CA LEU A 8 -3.09 -32.94 34.34
C LEU A 8 -3.18 -34.41 34.73
N LEU A 9 -2.33 -35.29 34.17
CA LEU A 9 -2.24 -36.69 34.54
C LEU A 9 -1.77 -36.86 36.00
N LEU A 10 -0.75 -36.13 36.43
CA LEU A 10 -0.30 -36.14 37.83
C LEU A 10 -1.38 -35.59 38.76
N LEU A 11 -2.10 -34.57 38.36
CA LEU A 11 -3.22 -34.03 39.15
C LEU A 11 -4.36 -35.04 39.24
N LEU A 12 -4.70 -35.73 38.18
CA LEU A 12 -5.66 -36.80 38.18
C LEU A 12 -5.22 -37.95 39.12
N LEU A 13 -3.93 -38.30 39.07
CA LEU A 13 -3.37 -39.32 39.95
C LEU A 13 -3.47 -38.91 41.43
N THR A 14 -3.24 -37.64 41.77
CA THR A 14 -3.40 -37.11 43.13
C THR A 14 -4.83 -37.25 43.60
N VAL A 15 -5.81 -36.91 42.76
CA VAL A 15 -7.23 -37.00 43.07
C VAL A 15 -7.65 -38.48 43.29
N LEU A 16 -7.22 -39.36 42.40
CA LEU A 16 -7.50 -40.80 42.50
C LEU A 16 -6.89 -41.40 43.76
N ALA A 17 -5.65 -41.03 44.09
CA ALA A 17 -4.98 -41.50 45.34
C ALA A 17 -5.69 -40.98 46.57
N ALA A 18 -6.20 -39.74 46.57
CA ALA A 18 -6.99 -39.20 47.67
C ALA A 18 -8.31 -39.96 47.88
N ILE A 19 -9.05 -40.18 46.79
CA ILE A 19 -10.33 -40.93 46.82
C ILE A 19 -10.10 -42.37 47.28
N ALA A 20 -9.09 -43.06 46.76
CA ALA A 20 -8.77 -44.44 47.15
C ALA A 20 -8.33 -44.53 48.62
N GLY A 21 -7.57 -43.55 49.11
CA GLY A 21 -7.16 -43.43 50.47
C GLY A 21 -8.33 -43.26 51.42
N ASP A 22 -9.27 -42.42 51.11
CA ASP A 22 -10.47 -42.14 51.91
C ASP A 22 -11.40 -43.36 51.91
N TRP A 23 -11.59 -44.02 50.74
CA TRP A 23 -12.43 -45.24 50.68
C TRP A 23 -11.86 -46.43 51.47
N SER A 24 -10.54 -46.55 51.61
CA SER A 24 -9.91 -47.66 52.31
C SER A 24 -10.13 -47.60 53.79
N GLY A 25 -10.59 -46.50 54.35
CA GLY A 25 -10.80 -46.31 55.84
C GLY A 25 -9.51 -46.32 56.65
N GLN A 26 -8.33 -46.42 56.02
CA GLN A 26 -7.03 -46.50 56.73
C GLN A 26 -6.36 -45.11 56.71
N ALA A 27 -6.19 -44.50 57.87
CA ALA A 27 -5.60 -43.16 58.03
C ALA A 27 -4.19 -43.03 57.45
N GLN A 28 -3.45 -44.11 57.33
CA GLN A 28 -2.12 -44.12 56.70
C GLN A 28 -2.22 -44.04 55.18
N LEU A 29 -3.16 -44.72 54.55
CA LEU A 29 -3.37 -44.69 53.07
C LEU A 29 -3.95 -43.38 52.69
N ALA A 30 -4.75 -42.71 53.50
CA ALA A 30 -5.29 -41.37 53.21
C ALA A 30 -4.22 -40.27 53.01
N ARG A 31 -2.96 -40.54 53.41
CA ARG A 31 -1.85 -39.54 53.18
C ARG A 31 -1.05 -39.73 51.89
N TYR A 32 -1.21 -40.86 51.18
CA TYR A 32 -0.40 -41.13 50.01
C TYR A 32 -0.64 -40.17 48.81
N TRP A 33 -1.76 -39.44 48.79
CA TRP A 33 -1.97 -38.38 47.79
C TRP A 33 -0.92 -37.26 47.89
N CYS A 34 -0.28 -37.06 49.05
CA CYS A 34 0.78 -36.08 49.23
C CYS A 34 2.00 -36.37 48.36
N LEU A 35 2.27 -37.62 47.98
CA LEU A 35 3.42 -38.01 47.15
C LEU A 35 3.28 -37.48 45.72
N PRO A 36 2.22 -37.79 44.95
CA PRO A 36 2.08 -37.25 43.59
C PRO A 36 1.84 -35.72 43.59
N ALA A 37 1.17 -35.19 44.63
CA ALA A 37 1.02 -33.73 44.78
C ALA A 37 2.37 -33.04 45.04
N GLY A 38 3.19 -33.59 45.93
CA GLY A 38 4.55 -33.08 46.17
C GLY A 38 5.44 -33.16 44.96
N LEU A 39 5.37 -34.26 44.20
CA LEU A 39 6.10 -34.43 42.96
C LEU A 39 5.67 -33.39 41.92
N LEU A 40 4.37 -33.12 41.76
CA LEU A 40 3.85 -32.09 40.89
C LEU A 40 4.35 -30.69 41.25
N LEU A 41 4.27 -30.35 42.56
CA LEU A 41 4.70 -29.02 43.05
C LEU A 41 6.22 -28.84 42.91
N LEU A 42 7.02 -29.82 43.26
CA LEU A 42 8.48 -29.79 43.06
C LEU A 42 8.86 -29.75 41.62
N GLY A 43 8.17 -30.50 40.75
CA GLY A 43 8.36 -30.48 39.32
C GLY A 43 8.05 -29.12 38.70
N LEU A 44 6.94 -28.51 39.10
CA LEU A 44 6.58 -27.15 38.65
C LEU A 44 7.56 -26.08 39.14
N ALA A 45 7.99 -26.18 40.42
CA ALA A 45 9.00 -25.27 40.97
C ALA A 45 10.34 -25.40 40.24
N TYR A 46 10.77 -26.63 39.95
CA TYR A 46 11.97 -26.90 39.16
C TYR A 46 11.85 -26.35 37.74
N GLU A 47 10.73 -26.59 37.06
CA GLU A 47 10.49 -26.02 35.70
C GLU A 47 10.52 -24.49 35.74
N ALA A 48 9.85 -23.85 36.72
CA ALA A 48 9.85 -22.40 36.87
C ALA A 48 11.27 -21.86 37.04
N TRP A 49 12.07 -22.49 37.89
CA TRP A 49 13.45 -22.10 38.10
C TRP A 49 14.32 -22.27 36.85
N MET A 50 14.20 -23.40 36.17
CA MET A 50 14.94 -23.67 34.91
C MET A 50 14.54 -22.72 33.80
N THR A 51 13.24 -22.43 33.65
CA THR A 51 12.72 -21.53 32.58
C THR A 51 13.16 -20.09 32.84
N ASN A 52 13.12 -19.63 34.08
CA ASN A 52 13.62 -18.31 34.46
C ASN A 52 15.14 -18.19 34.19
N ARG A 53 15.90 -19.25 34.43
CA ARG A 53 17.33 -19.31 34.15
C ARG A 53 17.67 -19.44 32.69
N ALA A 54 16.75 -19.93 31.87
CA ALA A 54 16.95 -20.05 30.42
C ALA A 54 17.02 -18.71 29.70
N ALA A 55 16.61 -17.60 30.34
CA ALA A 55 16.70 -16.24 29.80
C ALA A 55 16.25 -16.17 28.33
N ALA A 56 15.08 -16.73 28.04
CA ALA A 56 14.55 -16.79 26.68
C ALA A 56 14.32 -15.38 26.14
N THR A 57 14.88 -15.10 24.98
CA THR A 57 14.72 -13.82 24.27
C THR A 57 14.06 -14.02 22.91
N LEU A 58 13.16 -13.09 22.57
CA LEU A 58 12.50 -13.03 21.28
C LEU A 58 12.88 -11.70 20.62
N THR A 59 13.50 -11.75 19.47
CA THR A 59 13.82 -10.58 18.67
C THR A 59 13.04 -10.61 17.37
N LEU A 60 12.60 -9.45 16.91
CA LEU A 60 11.82 -9.27 15.69
C LEU A 60 12.66 -8.49 14.67
N GLN A 61 12.87 -9.08 13.50
CA GLN A 61 13.48 -8.41 12.37
C GLN A 61 12.39 -7.96 11.39
N LEU A 62 12.14 -6.66 11.39
CA LEU A 62 11.18 -6.02 10.49
C LEU A 62 11.90 -5.33 9.35
N PRO A 63 11.52 -5.57 8.09
CA PRO A 63 11.96 -4.74 6.99
C PRO A 63 11.51 -3.29 7.21
N GLN A 64 12.40 -2.34 6.94
CA GLN A 64 12.08 -0.91 7.12
C GLN A 64 11.03 -0.40 6.13
N ARG A 65 10.91 -1.03 4.96
CA ARG A 65 10.00 -0.64 3.87
C ARG A 65 9.13 -1.80 3.47
N TRP A 66 7.83 -1.58 3.51
CA TRP A 66 6.81 -2.52 3.10
C TRP A 66 6.12 -2.00 1.84
N MET A 67 5.78 -2.90 0.93
CA MET A 67 4.98 -2.55 -0.24
C MET A 67 3.54 -2.99 -0.02
N LEU A 68 2.60 -2.12 -0.34
CA LEU A 68 1.17 -2.38 -0.20
C LEU A 68 0.76 -3.63 -1.00
N GLY A 69 0.02 -4.55 -0.35
CA GLY A 69 -0.49 -5.77 -0.99
C GLY A 69 0.57 -6.81 -1.34
N ARG A 70 1.85 -6.60 -0.98
CA ARG A 70 2.92 -7.54 -1.26
C ARG A 70 3.27 -8.35 -0.02
N PRO A 71 3.31 -9.69 -0.11
CA PRO A 71 3.78 -10.52 0.99
C PRO A 71 5.25 -10.20 1.29
N THR A 72 5.51 -9.85 2.53
CA THR A 72 6.84 -9.45 3.01
C THR A 72 7.27 -10.39 4.12
N PRO A 73 8.47 -10.98 4.09
CA PRO A 73 8.95 -11.86 5.13
C PRO A 73 9.24 -11.08 6.41
N VAL A 74 8.72 -11.59 7.52
CA VAL A 74 8.99 -11.14 8.89
C VAL A 74 9.70 -12.25 9.62
N ALA A 75 10.88 -11.98 10.17
CA ALA A 75 11.65 -12.97 10.88
C ALA A 75 11.57 -12.76 12.40
N TYR A 76 11.17 -13.81 13.10
CA TYR A 76 11.26 -13.90 14.55
C TYR A 76 12.43 -14.80 14.92
N GLU A 77 13.33 -14.29 15.73
CA GLU A 77 14.48 -15.03 16.25
C GLU A 77 14.28 -15.30 17.74
N LEU A 78 14.40 -16.57 18.10
CA LEU A 78 14.26 -17.07 19.45
C LEU A 78 15.60 -17.61 19.90
N SER A 79 16.11 -17.16 21.04
CA SER A 79 17.31 -17.68 21.65
C SER A 79 17.12 -17.93 23.15
N HIS A 80 17.92 -18.83 23.72
CA HIS A 80 17.88 -19.16 25.14
C HIS A 80 19.24 -19.65 25.62
N ALA A 81 19.49 -19.51 26.94
CA ALA A 81 20.71 -19.94 27.58
C ALA A 81 20.60 -21.36 28.23
N SER A 82 19.51 -22.10 28.01
CA SER A 82 19.37 -23.47 28.54
C SER A 82 20.28 -24.44 27.80
N PRO A 83 20.92 -25.42 28.52
CA PRO A 83 21.71 -26.48 27.91
C PRO A 83 20.87 -27.56 27.21
N ARG A 84 19.55 -27.46 27.25
CA ARG A 84 18.60 -28.45 26.67
C ARG A 84 17.78 -27.77 25.53
N LEU A 85 17.26 -28.61 24.64
CA LEU A 85 16.31 -28.22 23.62
C LEU A 85 15.03 -27.68 24.29
N LEU A 86 14.61 -26.48 23.94
CA LEU A 86 13.36 -25.88 24.40
C LEU A 86 12.37 -25.73 23.26
N ARG A 87 11.10 -25.97 23.54
CA ARG A 87 10.02 -25.79 22.58
C ARG A 87 9.29 -24.50 22.90
N PHE A 88 9.24 -23.62 21.92
CA PHE A 88 8.54 -22.34 22.00
C PHE A 88 7.25 -22.39 21.19
N GLU A 89 6.22 -21.75 21.70
CA GLU A 89 5.04 -21.39 20.93
C GLU A 89 4.95 -19.88 20.88
N LEU A 90 4.88 -19.35 19.67
CA LEU A 90 4.78 -17.93 19.36
C LEU A 90 3.38 -17.63 18.83
N ALA A 91 2.70 -16.68 19.45
CA ALA A 91 1.53 -16.01 18.92
C ALA A 91 1.97 -14.65 18.36
N PRO A 92 2.31 -14.59 17.05
CA PRO A 92 2.78 -13.36 16.44
C PRO A 92 1.66 -12.33 16.46
N ALA A 93 1.97 -11.13 16.90
CA ALA A 93 1.06 -10.00 16.84
C ALA A 93 1.40 -9.14 15.62
N ALA A 94 0.36 -8.61 14.98
CA ALA A 94 0.49 -7.65 13.88
C ALA A 94 -0.53 -6.52 14.04
N PRO A 95 -0.29 -5.35 13.44
CA PRO A 95 -1.31 -4.31 13.34
C PRO A 95 -2.55 -4.83 12.59
N PRO A 96 -3.77 -4.29 12.85
CA PRO A 96 -5.01 -4.74 12.19
C PRO A 96 -4.99 -4.55 10.67
N GLU A 97 -4.14 -3.67 10.15
CA GLU A 97 -3.95 -3.42 8.72
C GLU A 97 -3.06 -4.46 8.03
N VAL A 98 -2.49 -5.40 8.81
CA VAL A 98 -1.57 -6.43 8.30
C VAL A 98 -2.16 -7.81 8.55
N THR A 99 -2.17 -8.64 7.51
CA THR A 99 -2.54 -10.05 7.63
C THR A 99 -1.28 -10.91 7.68
N LEU A 100 -1.24 -11.82 8.67
CA LEU A 100 -0.22 -12.84 8.80
C LEU A 100 -0.72 -14.16 8.20
N ASP A 101 0.19 -14.96 7.67
CA ASP A 101 -0.10 -16.30 7.15
C ASP A 101 -0.40 -17.32 8.26
N ARG A 102 0.07 -17.07 9.49
CA ARG A 102 -0.12 -17.96 10.64
C ARG A 102 -0.41 -17.18 11.91
N ALA A 103 -1.39 -17.65 12.67
CA ALA A 103 -1.77 -17.08 13.97
C ALA A 103 -1.00 -17.70 15.14
N LEU A 104 -0.46 -18.90 14.99
CA LEU A 104 0.32 -19.62 15.99
C LEU A 104 1.42 -20.42 15.30
N ALA A 105 2.61 -20.37 15.84
CA ALA A 105 3.75 -21.13 15.35
C ALA A 105 4.53 -21.80 16.50
N THR A 106 5.02 -23.00 16.25
CA THR A 106 5.85 -23.75 17.19
C THR A 106 7.27 -23.88 16.63
N VAL A 107 8.26 -23.55 17.47
CA VAL A 107 9.68 -23.64 17.12
C VAL A 107 10.40 -24.40 18.23
N SER A 108 11.23 -25.37 17.85
CA SER A 108 12.14 -26.08 18.77
C SER A 108 13.54 -25.54 18.60
N VAL A 109 14.12 -25.01 19.67
CA VAL A 109 15.43 -24.38 19.65
C VAL A 109 16.41 -25.24 20.44
N PRO A 110 17.48 -25.77 19.81
CA PRO A 110 18.55 -26.50 20.51
C PRO A 110 19.38 -25.58 21.41
N ALA A 111 20.12 -26.18 22.34
CA ALA A 111 21.06 -25.45 23.20
C ALA A 111 22.09 -24.66 22.40
N GLY A 112 22.25 -23.38 22.72
CA GLY A 112 23.21 -22.49 22.07
C GLY A 112 22.90 -22.12 20.63
N ALA A 113 21.74 -22.52 20.10
CA ALA A 113 21.28 -22.18 18.76
C ALA A 113 20.27 -21.03 18.77
N ILE A 114 20.12 -20.37 17.63
CA ILE A 114 19.05 -19.39 17.39
C ILE A 114 17.97 -20.09 16.54
N GLY A 115 16.78 -20.19 17.06
CA GLY A 115 15.62 -20.63 16.29
C GLY A 115 15.04 -19.49 15.47
N SER A 116 14.94 -19.63 14.15
CA SER A 116 14.31 -18.63 13.29
C SER A 116 12.94 -19.09 12.81
N LEU A 117 11.98 -18.18 12.83
CA LEU A 117 10.65 -18.38 12.28
C LEU A 117 10.39 -17.29 11.26
N LEU A 118 10.22 -17.68 10.01
CA LEU A 118 9.82 -16.78 8.93
C LEU A 118 8.30 -16.85 8.73
N LEU A 119 7.65 -15.71 8.82
CA LEU A 119 6.22 -15.54 8.53
C LEU A 119 6.07 -14.63 7.33
N SER A 120 5.01 -14.84 6.56
CA SER A 120 4.62 -13.94 5.49
C SER A 120 3.54 -12.98 5.99
N ALA A 121 3.80 -11.68 5.87
CA ALA A 121 2.90 -10.64 6.29
C ALA A 121 2.54 -9.74 5.11
N THR A 122 1.25 -9.41 4.95
CA THR A 122 0.76 -8.56 3.87
C THR A 122 0.06 -7.34 4.44
N ALA A 123 0.56 -6.15 4.10
CA ALA A 123 -0.05 -4.89 4.50
C ALA A 123 -1.18 -4.50 3.53
N ARG A 124 -2.34 -4.11 4.06
CA ARG A 124 -3.55 -3.77 3.28
C ARG A 124 -3.81 -2.27 3.17
N ARG A 125 -3.18 -1.45 4.01
CA ARG A 125 -3.33 0.01 4.03
C ARG A 125 -1.99 0.70 4.05
N LEU A 126 -1.94 1.87 3.44
CA LEU A 126 -0.78 2.77 3.51
C LEU A 126 -0.69 3.41 4.89
N GLY A 127 0.53 3.72 5.33
CA GLY A 127 0.72 4.42 6.58
C GLY A 127 1.98 4.01 7.33
N ARG A 128 2.09 4.55 8.55
CA ARG A 128 3.09 4.16 9.54
C ARG A 128 2.36 3.53 10.70
N TYR A 129 2.72 2.30 11.01
CA TYR A 129 2.07 1.53 12.05
C TYR A 129 3.08 1.04 13.07
N PRO A 130 2.77 1.14 14.38
CA PRO A 130 3.56 0.45 15.39
C PRO A 130 3.29 -1.05 15.25
N TRP A 131 4.36 -1.85 15.19
CA TRP A 131 4.24 -3.28 15.28
C TRP A 131 4.10 -3.68 16.75
N PRO A 132 3.02 -4.35 17.15
CA PRO A 132 2.81 -4.70 18.55
C PRO A 132 3.79 -5.78 19.00
N GLN A 133 3.99 -5.86 20.31
CA GLN A 133 4.78 -6.92 20.93
C GLN A 133 4.06 -8.26 20.79
N SER A 134 4.81 -9.29 20.44
CA SER A 134 4.29 -10.65 20.29
C SER A 134 4.38 -11.42 21.62
N LEU A 135 3.44 -12.32 21.83
CA LEU A 135 3.42 -13.21 22.99
C LEU A 135 4.09 -14.54 22.64
N SER A 136 4.97 -14.99 23.51
CA SER A 136 5.57 -16.30 23.39
C SER A 136 5.48 -17.08 24.70
N ARG A 137 5.45 -18.39 24.59
CA ARG A 137 5.52 -19.29 25.73
C ARG A 137 6.51 -20.40 25.47
N VAL A 138 7.21 -20.81 26.53
CA VAL A 138 8.21 -21.89 26.48
C VAL A 138 7.67 -23.09 27.23
N GLY A 139 7.83 -24.28 26.66
CA GLY A 139 7.50 -25.54 27.34
C GLY A 139 8.53 -25.88 28.38
N GLY A 140 8.07 -26.18 29.59
CA GLY A 140 8.93 -26.65 30.66
C GLY A 140 9.64 -27.97 30.32
N VAL A 141 10.82 -28.19 30.88
CA VAL A 141 11.72 -29.32 30.56
C VAL A 141 11.09 -30.68 30.90
N LEU A 142 10.25 -30.75 31.95
CA LEU A 142 9.52 -31.96 32.32
C LEU A 142 8.17 -32.08 31.57
N GLY A 143 7.78 -31.07 30.85
CA GLY A 143 6.52 -31.03 30.12
C GLY A 143 5.29 -30.88 31.02
N LEU A 144 5.44 -30.26 32.18
CA LEU A 144 4.35 -30.03 33.13
C LEU A 144 3.57 -28.76 32.81
N ALA A 145 4.26 -27.69 32.40
CA ALA A 145 3.61 -26.41 32.13
C ALA A 145 4.20 -25.69 30.93
N TRP A 146 3.38 -24.75 30.41
CA TRP A 146 3.82 -23.69 29.55
C TRP A 146 4.07 -22.42 30.34
N TRP A 147 5.25 -21.84 30.18
CA TRP A 147 5.68 -20.63 30.85
C TRP A 147 5.64 -19.45 29.89
N ILE A 148 4.96 -18.38 30.29
CA ILE A 148 4.83 -17.16 29.43
C ILE A 148 6.14 -16.40 29.52
N CYS A 149 6.70 -16.08 28.37
CA CYS A 149 7.85 -15.19 28.26
C CYS A 149 7.37 -13.71 28.24
N PRO A 150 8.23 -12.77 28.65
CA PRO A 150 7.90 -11.35 28.55
C PRO A 150 7.53 -10.98 27.11
N PRO A 151 6.50 -10.12 26.89
CA PRO A 151 6.16 -9.62 25.57
C PRO A 151 7.36 -8.92 24.95
N SER A 152 7.67 -9.22 23.71
CA SER A 152 8.83 -8.65 23.01
C SER A 152 8.62 -8.62 21.51
N GLY A 153 9.58 -8.06 20.77
CA GLY A 153 9.54 -8.01 19.32
C GLY A 153 8.61 -6.93 18.75
N GLY A 154 8.49 -5.78 19.41
CA GLY A 154 7.81 -4.60 18.86
C GLY A 154 8.70 -3.80 17.93
N GLY A 155 8.09 -2.97 17.05
CA GLY A 155 8.82 -2.12 16.13
C GLY A 155 7.93 -1.09 15.45
N GLN A 156 8.47 -0.45 14.43
CA GLN A 156 7.70 0.42 13.54
C GLN A 156 7.85 -0.06 12.11
N MET A 157 6.77 -0.04 11.37
CA MET A 157 6.74 -0.35 9.95
C MET A 157 6.21 0.83 9.15
N ARG A 158 6.66 0.94 7.89
CA ARG A 158 6.19 1.95 6.94
C ARG A 158 5.76 1.27 5.66
N VAL A 159 4.49 1.40 5.32
CA VAL A 159 3.89 0.85 4.11
C VAL A 159 3.92 1.90 3.01
N LEU A 160 4.58 1.58 1.91
CA LEU A 160 4.73 2.41 0.72
C LEU A 160 3.80 1.90 -0.39
N PRO A 161 3.40 2.75 -1.35
CA PRO A 161 2.72 2.31 -2.56
C PRO A 161 3.58 1.31 -3.34
N ASP A 162 2.95 0.25 -3.87
CA ASP A 162 3.65 -0.74 -4.70
C ASP A 162 3.83 -0.23 -6.13
N VAL A 163 5.06 0.07 -6.48
CA VAL A 163 5.46 0.60 -7.79
C VAL A 163 5.95 -0.51 -8.73
N LEU A 164 6.22 -1.71 -8.18
CA LEU A 164 6.94 -2.77 -8.91
C LEU A 164 6.01 -3.82 -9.57
N ARG A 165 4.71 -3.74 -9.33
CA ARG A 165 3.79 -4.86 -9.59
C ARG A 165 3.66 -5.31 -11.05
N ASP A 166 4.10 -4.55 -12.07
CA ASP A 166 3.97 -4.99 -13.47
C ASP A 166 5.05 -4.41 -14.41
N ASN A 167 6.23 -4.07 -13.89
CA ASN A 167 7.15 -3.23 -14.64
C ASN A 167 8.08 -3.95 -15.63
N GLU A 168 8.30 -5.26 -15.53
CA GLU A 168 9.29 -5.89 -16.39
C GLU A 168 8.76 -6.16 -17.82
N HIS A 169 7.48 -6.49 -17.96
CA HIS A 169 6.89 -6.78 -19.29
C HIS A 169 6.28 -5.55 -19.97
N ALA A 170 5.64 -4.65 -19.21
CA ALA A 170 5.02 -3.45 -19.75
C ALA A 170 6.03 -2.35 -20.15
N ILE A 171 7.13 -2.20 -19.42
CA ILE A 171 8.21 -1.26 -19.74
C ILE A 171 8.90 -1.66 -21.05
N GLY A 172 9.17 -2.95 -21.24
CA GLY A 172 9.80 -3.45 -22.48
C GLY A 172 8.95 -3.28 -23.74
N ALA A 173 7.62 -3.39 -23.63
CA ALA A 173 6.70 -3.23 -24.76
C ALA A 173 6.46 -1.74 -25.12
N LEU A 174 6.34 -0.88 -24.11
CA LEU A 174 6.13 0.57 -24.30
C LEU A 174 7.42 1.34 -24.63
N MET A 175 8.59 0.86 -24.19
CA MET A 175 9.87 1.44 -24.60
C MET A 175 10.22 1.15 -26.06
N ARG A 176 9.79 0.04 -26.63
CA ARG A 176 9.99 -0.26 -28.06
C ARG A 176 9.21 0.66 -29.00
N GLY A 177 8.17 1.35 -28.50
CA GLY A 177 7.37 2.31 -29.29
C GLY A 177 7.61 3.79 -28.99
N ALA A 178 8.39 4.12 -27.97
CA ALA A 178 8.61 5.48 -27.51
C ALA A 178 10.05 5.95 -27.79
N GLN A 179 10.46 5.95 -29.05
CA GLN A 179 11.59 6.81 -29.43
C GLN A 179 11.17 8.27 -29.21
N PRO A 180 12.00 9.10 -28.56
CA PRO A 180 11.77 10.53 -28.49
C PRO A 180 11.86 11.08 -29.92
N MET A 181 10.70 11.26 -30.57
CA MET A 181 10.67 12.05 -31.80
C MET A 181 10.93 13.50 -31.40
N GLN A 182 12.16 13.93 -31.63
CA GLN A 182 12.55 15.33 -31.50
C GLN A 182 11.87 16.11 -32.61
N ARG A 183 11.08 17.12 -32.29
CA ARG A 183 10.53 18.07 -33.25
C ARG A 183 11.35 19.34 -33.30
N VAL A 184 11.36 19.96 -34.47
CA VAL A 184 11.89 21.31 -34.66
C VAL A 184 11.04 22.30 -33.87
N GLY A 185 11.65 23.01 -32.93
CA GLY A 185 11.01 23.98 -32.05
C GLY A 185 11.97 25.01 -31.48
N SER A 186 11.61 25.65 -30.39
CA SER A 186 12.38 26.74 -29.78
C SER A 186 13.30 26.32 -28.65
N GLY A 187 13.65 25.02 -28.52
CA GLY A 187 14.50 24.49 -27.48
C GLY A 187 15.97 24.88 -27.61
N SER A 188 16.83 24.31 -26.76
CA SER A 188 18.26 24.62 -26.67
C SER A 188 19.17 23.61 -27.37
N GLU A 189 18.70 22.39 -27.63
CA GLU A 189 19.47 21.35 -28.32
C GLU A 189 19.31 21.44 -29.82
N VAL A 190 20.42 21.38 -30.55
CA VAL A 190 20.42 21.38 -32.03
C VAL A 190 20.00 20.00 -32.54
N LEU A 191 18.82 19.94 -33.18
CA LEU A 191 18.27 18.71 -33.73
C LEU A 191 18.92 18.36 -35.07
N GLN A 192 19.00 19.33 -35.98
CA GLN A 192 19.58 19.18 -37.32
C GLN A 192 20.05 20.50 -37.89
N LEU A 193 20.90 20.40 -38.91
CA LEU A 193 21.32 21.53 -39.71
C LEU A 193 20.66 21.41 -41.09
N ARG A 194 19.91 22.44 -41.49
CA ARG A 194 19.30 22.54 -42.83
C ARG A 194 19.70 23.81 -43.56
N GLU A 195 19.41 23.88 -44.81
CA GLU A 195 19.57 25.13 -45.54
C GLU A 195 18.62 26.21 -45.00
N TYR A 196 19.14 27.44 -44.90
CA TYR A 196 18.36 28.59 -44.50
C TYR A 196 17.23 28.85 -45.53
N GLN A 197 16.05 29.06 -45.02
CA GLN A 197 14.89 29.46 -45.84
C GLN A 197 14.51 30.90 -45.52
N PRO A 198 14.06 31.69 -46.53
CA PRO A 198 13.53 33.03 -46.30
C PRO A 198 12.40 32.99 -45.28
N GLY A 199 12.58 33.72 -44.16
CA GLY A 199 11.66 33.70 -43.00
C GLY A 199 12.22 33.06 -41.76
N ASP A 200 13.34 32.33 -41.84
CA ASP A 200 14.02 31.84 -40.65
C ASP A 200 14.60 32.98 -39.82
N ALA A 201 14.55 32.85 -38.49
CA ALA A 201 15.09 33.88 -37.62
C ALA A 201 16.61 33.96 -37.78
N PRO A 202 17.23 35.13 -37.91
CA PRO A 202 18.69 35.28 -38.08
C PRO A 202 19.52 34.64 -36.95
N ARG A 203 18.97 34.54 -35.77
CA ARG A 203 19.61 33.89 -34.59
C ARG A 203 19.80 32.39 -34.76
N THR A 204 19.09 31.75 -35.67
CA THR A 204 19.22 30.30 -35.92
C THR A 204 20.31 29.96 -36.92
N ILE A 205 20.94 30.94 -37.57
CA ILE A 205 22.01 30.71 -38.52
C ILE A 205 23.26 30.18 -37.83
N ASP A 206 23.76 29.06 -38.34
CA ASP A 206 25.07 28.52 -37.95
C ASP A 206 26.16 29.09 -38.86
N TRP A 207 26.77 30.18 -38.44
CA TRP A 207 27.81 30.84 -39.21
C TRP A 207 29.02 29.94 -39.50
N LYS A 208 29.37 29.03 -38.59
CA LYS A 208 30.49 28.09 -38.77
C LYS A 208 30.19 27.02 -39.82
N ALA A 209 28.98 26.47 -39.82
CA ALA A 209 28.55 25.51 -40.83
C ALA A 209 28.34 26.21 -42.18
N SER A 210 27.79 27.42 -42.19
CA SER A 210 27.57 28.24 -43.38
C SER A 210 28.88 28.58 -44.10
N ALA A 211 29.90 28.98 -43.36
CA ALA A 211 31.22 29.29 -43.92
C ALA A 211 31.88 28.05 -44.57
N ARG A 212 31.74 26.88 -43.98
CA ARG A 212 32.29 25.62 -44.51
C ARG A 212 31.55 25.14 -45.76
N ARG A 213 30.23 25.34 -45.82
CA ARG A 213 29.41 24.87 -46.94
C ARG A 213 29.15 25.92 -48.02
N ARG A 214 29.66 27.15 -47.82
CA ARG A 214 29.49 28.31 -48.74
C ARG A 214 28.01 28.63 -49.07
N ARG A 215 27.11 28.33 -48.11
CA ARG A 215 25.69 28.62 -48.21
C ARG A 215 25.12 28.78 -46.78
N LEU A 216 24.08 29.55 -46.60
CA LEU A 216 23.50 29.79 -45.28
C LEU A 216 22.86 28.50 -44.76
N ILE A 217 23.27 28.10 -43.55
CA ILE A 217 22.76 26.95 -42.84
C ILE A 217 22.07 27.43 -41.58
N SER A 218 20.83 26.97 -41.36
CA SER A 218 20.04 27.21 -40.17
C SER A 218 20.10 25.97 -39.23
N ARG A 219 20.12 26.23 -37.95
CA ARG A 219 19.99 25.20 -36.90
C ARG A 219 18.51 25.05 -36.56
N ASP A 220 18.00 23.86 -36.70
CA ASP A 220 16.73 23.49 -36.13
C ASP A 220 17.00 22.99 -34.70
N PHE A 221 16.30 23.62 -33.76
CA PHE A 221 16.40 23.24 -32.37
C PHE A 221 15.33 22.22 -32.02
N SER A 222 15.64 21.27 -31.14
CA SER A 222 14.67 20.35 -30.60
C SER A 222 13.83 21.07 -29.55
N GLU A 223 12.53 20.90 -29.61
CA GLU A 223 11.66 21.31 -28.52
C GLU A 223 11.61 20.18 -27.51
N ASP A 224 12.24 20.39 -26.37
CA ASP A 224 12.13 19.49 -25.21
C ASP A 224 10.68 19.53 -24.68
N GLN A 225 9.86 18.64 -25.19
CA GLN A 225 8.45 18.56 -24.80
C GLN A 225 8.28 17.77 -23.49
N HIS A 226 8.72 18.36 -22.39
CA HIS A 226 8.38 17.82 -21.07
C HIS A 226 6.94 18.17 -20.70
N LEU A 227 6.16 17.17 -20.37
CA LEU A 227 4.83 17.38 -19.85
C LEU A 227 4.92 17.70 -18.35
N GLU A 228 4.18 18.73 -17.93
CA GLU A 228 4.00 19.00 -16.52
C GLU A 228 2.70 18.33 -16.06
N ILE A 229 2.80 17.48 -15.04
CA ILE A 229 1.71 16.65 -14.51
C ILE A 229 1.49 17.03 -13.06
N LEU A 230 0.25 17.30 -12.67
CA LEU A 230 -0.15 17.41 -11.27
C LEU A 230 -1.17 16.33 -10.97
N ILE A 231 -0.84 15.44 -10.05
CA ILE A 231 -1.73 14.40 -9.56
C ILE A 231 -2.47 14.96 -8.35
N ALA A 232 -3.80 15.08 -8.43
CA ALA A 232 -4.66 15.47 -7.34
C ALA A 232 -5.35 14.22 -6.79
N LEU A 233 -5.02 13.83 -5.55
CA LEU A 233 -5.46 12.62 -4.91
C LEU A 233 -6.43 12.96 -3.79
N ASP A 234 -7.62 12.38 -3.87
CA ASP A 234 -8.67 12.50 -2.90
C ASP A 234 -8.42 11.58 -1.71
N ALA A 235 -8.40 12.15 -0.50
CA ALA A 235 -8.24 11.44 0.76
C ALA A 235 -9.45 11.63 1.70
N GLY A 236 -10.60 12.05 1.19
CA GLY A 236 -11.81 12.21 1.97
C GLY A 236 -12.44 10.88 2.37
N ARG A 237 -13.55 10.95 3.08
CA ARG A 237 -14.24 9.80 3.68
C ARG A 237 -14.53 8.68 2.67
N ALA A 238 -14.96 9.02 1.47
CA ALA A 238 -15.28 8.04 0.42
C ALA A 238 -14.06 7.22 -0.03
N SER A 239 -12.86 7.78 0.06
CA SER A 239 -11.61 7.08 -0.26
C SER A 239 -11.27 5.95 0.71
N GLY A 240 -11.90 5.91 1.89
CA GLY A 240 -11.80 4.81 2.85
C GLY A 240 -12.65 3.57 2.51
N LEU A 241 -13.50 3.65 1.49
CA LEU A 241 -14.31 2.51 1.07
C LEU A 241 -13.44 1.42 0.46
N ALA A 242 -13.86 0.16 0.67
CA ALA A 242 -13.15 -1.00 0.15
C ALA A 242 -13.11 -1.02 -1.39
N ALA A 243 -11.96 -1.36 -1.94
CA ALA A 243 -11.70 -1.52 -3.36
C ALA A 243 -10.77 -2.73 -3.57
N GLY A 244 -11.34 -3.90 -3.89
CA GLY A 244 -10.59 -5.16 -3.91
C GLY A 244 -10.10 -5.53 -2.50
N ASP A 245 -8.82 -5.85 -2.38
CA ASP A 245 -8.16 -6.25 -1.12
C ASP A 245 -7.70 -5.05 -0.26
N SER A 246 -7.90 -3.81 -0.72
CA SER A 246 -7.48 -2.59 -0.04
C SER A 246 -8.60 -1.54 0.00
N ASP A 247 -8.32 -0.34 0.47
CA ASP A 247 -9.21 0.82 0.33
C ASP A 247 -8.90 1.62 -0.96
N ARG A 248 -9.82 2.50 -1.36
CA ARG A 248 -9.68 3.35 -2.55
C ARG A 248 -8.48 4.29 -2.44
N LEU A 249 -8.20 4.83 -1.24
CA LEU A 249 -7.05 5.70 -1.02
C LEU A 249 -5.73 5.00 -1.35
N ALA A 250 -5.58 3.77 -0.88
CA ALA A 250 -4.40 2.96 -1.14
C ALA A 250 -4.25 2.65 -2.63
N LEU A 251 -5.36 2.33 -3.30
CA LEU A 251 -5.37 2.10 -4.74
C LEU A 251 -4.99 3.37 -5.51
N TYR A 252 -5.60 4.51 -5.19
CA TYR A 252 -5.27 5.80 -5.83
C TYR A 252 -3.81 6.19 -5.59
N ALA A 253 -3.28 5.93 -4.40
CA ALA A 253 -1.87 6.19 -4.12
C ALA A 253 -0.92 5.29 -4.92
N ASN A 254 -1.27 4.02 -5.15
CA ASN A 254 -0.52 3.13 -6.03
C ASN A 254 -0.53 3.63 -7.47
N VAL A 255 -1.70 3.99 -7.99
CA VAL A 255 -1.86 4.55 -9.34
C VAL A 255 -1.05 5.85 -9.49
N ALA A 256 -1.13 6.75 -8.49
CA ALA A 256 -0.36 7.99 -8.47
C ALA A 256 1.15 7.75 -8.49
N ALA A 257 1.63 6.80 -7.69
CA ALA A 257 3.05 6.45 -7.61
C ALA A 257 3.57 5.83 -8.93
N ARG A 258 2.77 4.98 -9.59
CA ARG A 258 3.10 4.37 -10.89
C ARG A 258 3.10 5.40 -12.01
N LEU A 259 2.08 6.28 -12.04
CA LEU A 259 2.04 7.39 -12.99
C LEU A 259 3.26 8.29 -12.83
N ALA A 260 3.61 8.65 -11.58
CA ALA A 260 4.78 9.47 -11.27
C ALA A 260 6.08 8.78 -11.70
N GLN A 261 6.22 7.48 -11.47
CA GLN A 261 7.37 6.71 -11.93
C GLN A 261 7.46 6.70 -13.45
N ARG A 262 6.34 6.44 -14.15
CA ARG A 262 6.31 6.44 -15.62
C ARG A 262 6.67 7.80 -16.21
N ALA A 263 6.12 8.87 -15.63
CA ALA A 263 6.44 10.24 -16.04
C ALA A 263 7.91 10.59 -15.80
N THR A 264 8.48 10.16 -14.65
CA THR A 264 9.90 10.36 -14.35
C THR A 264 10.81 9.65 -15.36
N LEU A 265 10.47 8.42 -15.79
CA LEU A 265 11.21 7.68 -16.83
C LEU A 265 11.16 8.38 -18.20
N LEU A 266 10.15 9.19 -18.45
CA LEU A 266 9.98 9.98 -19.67
C LEU A 266 10.46 11.43 -19.50
N ASP A 267 11.17 11.71 -18.41
CA ASP A 267 11.69 13.03 -18.02
C ASP A 267 10.63 14.14 -17.91
N ASP A 268 9.38 13.76 -17.64
CA ASP A 268 8.30 14.70 -17.36
C ASP A 268 8.37 15.22 -15.91
N ARG A 269 7.78 16.39 -15.67
CA ARG A 269 7.70 16.99 -14.33
C ARG A 269 6.45 16.53 -13.61
N VAL A 270 6.58 16.00 -12.40
CA VAL A 270 5.44 15.47 -11.63
C VAL A 270 5.30 16.16 -10.28
N GLY A 271 4.10 16.63 -9.99
CA GLY A 271 3.67 17.16 -8.70
C GLY A 271 2.53 16.36 -8.10
N LEU A 272 2.25 16.60 -6.84
CA LEU A 272 1.19 15.94 -6.08
C LEU A 272 0.40 16.96 -5.26
N LEU A 273 -0.90 16.82 -5.24
CA LEU A 273 -1.80 17.47 -4.29
C LEU A 273 -2.66 16.38 -3.63
N VAL A 274 -2.57 16.25 -2.32
CA VAL A 274 -3.51 15.41 -1.55
C VAL A 274 -4.53 16.35 -0.90
N TYR A 275 -5.80 16.03 -1.05
CA TYR A 275 -6.88 16.87 -0.52
C TYR A 275 -8.02 16.03 0.07
N ALA A 276 -8.78 16.66 0.94
CA ALA A 276 -10.06 16.21 1.46
C ALA A 276 -11.02 17.41 1.50
N ASP A 277 -11.56 17.79 2.63
CA ASP A 277 -12.27 19.07 2.87
C ASP A 277 -11.36 20.28 2.59
N ARG A 278 -10.05 20.08 2.73
CA ARG A 278 -8.97 21.06 2.53
C ARG A 278 -7.75 20.39 1.89
N PRO A 279 -6.80 21.17 1.35
CA PRO A 279 -5.49 20.64 0.94
C PRO A 279 -4.71 20.12 2.15
N LEU A 280 -4.26 18.87 2.09
CA LEU A 280 -3.50 18.17 3.15
C LEU A 280 -2.01 18.23 2.89
N ALA A 281 -1.60 17.96 1.66
CA ALA A 281 -0.21 17.98 1.24
C ALA A 281 -0.09 18.49 -0.20
N ALA A 282 0.96 19.23 -0.51
CA ALA A 282 1.20 19.78 -1.83
C ALA A 282 2.68 19.72 -2.18
N LEU A 283 3.00 19.14 -3.33
CA LEU A 283 4.33 19.09 -3.92
C LEU A 283 4.27 19.70 -5.32
N ALA A 284 5.02 20.77 -5.52
CA ALA A 284 5.13 21.38 -6.85
C ALA A 284 5.78 20.40 -7.85
N PRO A 285 5.45 20.49 -9.15
CA PRO A 285 6.04 19.63 -10.16
C PRO A 285 7.57 19.71 -10.20
N GLY A 286 8.21 18.56 -10.03
CA GLY A 286 9.66 18.39 -10.05
C GLY A 286 10.09 17.28 -11.01
N ARG A 287 11.37 17.21 -11.32
CA ARG A 287 11.98 16.20 -12.20
C ARG A 287 12.83 15.20 -11.45
N GLY A 288 13.01 14.04 -12.08
CA GLY A 288 13.98 13.03 -11.68
C GLY A 288 13.63 12.25 -10.42
N VAL A 289 14.56 11.39 -10.02
CA VAL A 289 14.39 10.42 -8.93
C VAL A 289 14.11 11.09 -7.57
N ALA A 290 14.69 12.26 -7.32
CA ALA A 290 14.49 12.99 -6.07
C ALA A 290 13.05 13.51 -5.92
N ALA A 291 12.41 13.96 -7.01
CA ALA A 291 11.02 14.36 -7.01
C ALA A 291 10.09 13.14 -6.79
N LEU A 292 10.38 12.03 -7.46
CA LEU A 292 9.67 10.77 -7.26
C LEU A 292 9.78 10.26 -5.82
N ALA A 293 10.96 10.32 -5.21
CA ALA A 293 11.17 9.89 -3.82
C ALA A 293 10.32 10.73 -2.85
N ARG A 294 10.33 12.08 -2.99
CA ARG A 294 9.49 12.97 -2.17
C ARG A 294 8.01 12.69 -2.34
N LEU A 295 7.56 12.42 -3.58
CA LEU A 295 6.17 12.09 -3.85
C LEU A 295 5.77 10.77 -3.17
N ARG A 296 6.58 9.73 -3.27
CA ARG A 296 6.36 8.44 -2.59
C ARG A 296 6.36 8.57 -1.07
N ASP A 297 7.25 9.39 -0.53
CA ASP A 297 7.30 9.66 0.90
C ASP A 297 6.05 10.40 1.39
N CYS A 298 5.53 11.32 0.60
CA CYS A 298 4.26 12.00 0.87
C CYS A 298 3.10 10.99 0.85
N LEU A 299 3.00 10.16 -0.19
CA LEU A 299 1.95 9.14 -0.32
C LEU A 299 1.96 8.12 0.83
N ALA A 300 3.13 7.77 1.36
CA ALA A 300 3.24 6.86 2.51
C ALA A 300 2.74 7.45 3.84
N GLY A 301 2.57 8.76 3.90
CA GLY A 301 2.09 9.47 5.10
C GLY A 301 0.61 9.84 5.06
N ILE A 302 -0.10 9.53 3.97
CA ILE A 302 -1.51 9.89 3.84
C ILE A 302 -2.43 8.92 4.59
N ALA A 303 -3.54 9.47 5.10
CA ALA A 303 -4.60 8.71 5.73
C ALA A 303 -5.96 9.27 5.30
N VAL A 304 -6.97 8.41 5.31
CA VAL A 304 -8.36 8.82 5.04
C VAL A 304 -8.80 9.84 6.08
N GLN A 305 -9.40 10.93 5.60
CA GLN A 305 -9.97 11.97 6.44
C GLN A 305 -11.47 11.73 6.65
N PRO A 306 -12.02 12.09 7.82
CA PRO A 306 -13.43 11.84 8.11
C PRO A 306 -14.41 12.75 7.35
N GLY A 307 -13.91 13.88 6.81
CA GLY A 307 -14.70 14.87 6.07
C GLY A 307 -14.94 14.50 4.62
N ASP A 308 -15.94 15.13 4.02
CA ASP A 308 -16.22 15.03 2.59
C ASP A 308 -15.19 15.83 1.78
N SER A 309 -14.91 15.36 0.58
CA SER A 309 -13.91 16.01 -0.28
C SER A 309 -14.42 17.29 -0.89
N ASN A 310 -13.51 18.26 -1.06
CA ASN A 310 -13.78 19.53 -1.74
C ASN A 310 -12.91 19.68 -3.01
N PRO A 311 -13.31 19.09 -4.15
CA PRO A 311 -12.57 19.19 -5.41
C PRO A 311 -12.44 20.61 -5.94
N ALA A 312 -13.41 21.50 -5.65
CA ALA A 312 -13.36 22.89 -6.09
C ALA A 312 -12.21 23.65 -5.41
N LEU A 313 -12.04 23.46 -4.10
CA LEU A 313 -10.91 24.03 -3.35
C LEU A 313 -9.58 23.42 -3.81
N ALA A 314 -9.56 22.12 -4.10
CA ALA A 314 -8.40 21.46 -4.69
C ALA A 314 -8.02 22.08 -6.03
N ALA A 315 -8.98 22.39 -6.91
CA ALA A 315 -8.72 23.05 -8.19
C ALA A 315 -8.11 24.46 -8.03
N ILE A 316 -8.55 25.22 -7.05
CA ILE A 316 -7.92 26.52 -6.70
C ILE A 316 -6.46 26.33 -6.31
N ARG A 317 -6.18 25.31 -5.49
CA ARG A 317 -4.81 25.00 -5.06
C ARG A 317 -3.96 24.50 -6.22
N VAL A 318 -4.51 23.67 -7.13
CA VAL A 318 -3.85 23.25 -8.37
C VAL A 318 -3.38 24.46 -9.17
N ARG A 319 -4.24 25.44 -9.42
CA ARG A 319 -3.90 26.66 -10.17
C ARG A 319 -2.77 27.48 -9.53
N ALA A 320 -2.67 27.45 -8.21
CA ALA A 320 -1.57 28.09 -7.48
C ALA A 320 -0.24 27.34 -7.63
N LEU A 321 -0.29 26.00 -7.71
CA LEU A 321 0.89 25.14 -7.83
C LEU A 321 1.46 25.11 -9.25
N VAL A 322 0.58 25.21 -10.26
CA VAL A 322 0.94 24.98 -11.67
C VAL A 322 0.66 26.24 -12.50
N ARG A 323 1.72 26.89 -12.95
CA ARG A 323 1.61 28.16 -13.70
C ARG A 323 1.48 27.97 -15.20
N GLN A 324 1.99 26.87 -15.73
CA GLN A 324 1.95 26.55 -17.17
C GLN A 324 0.79 25.61 -17.49
N ARG A 325 0.46 25.45 -18.79
CA ARG A 325 -0.51 24.46 -19.25
C ARG A 325 -0.01 23.05 -18.94
N SER A 326 -0.73 22.32 -18.10
CA SER A 326 -0.30 21.05 -17.53
C SER A 326 -1.41 20.02 -17.59
N LEU A 327 -1.06 18.75 -17.47
CA LEU A 327 -2.02 17.68 -17.28
C LEU A 327 -2.36 17.56 -15.79
N VAL A 328 -3.60 17.78 -15.43
CA VAL A 328 -4.12 17.56 -14.08
C VAL A 328 -4.86 16.22 -14.06
N VAL A 329 -4.36 15.28 -13.27
CA VAL A 329 -4.97 13.96 -13.07
C VAL A 329 -5.63 13.94 -11.70
N MET A 330 -6.96 13.91 -11.66
CA MET A 330 -7.71 13.82 -10.41
C MET A 330 -8.12 12.36 -10.17
N LEU A 331 -7.67 11.79 -9.06
CA LEU A 331 -8.05 10.47 -8.57
C LEU A 331 -9.07 10.68 -7.45
N THR A 332 -10.34 10.43 -7.72
CA THR A 332 -11.45 10.78 -6.82
C THR A 332 -12.67 9.92 -7.10
N ASP A 333 -13.61 9.93 -6.17
CA ASP A 333 -14.83 9.15 -6.29
C ASP A 333 -15.94 9.91 -7.03
N LEU A 334 -16.75 9.18 -7.78
CA LEU A 334 -17.90 9.70 -8.55
C LEU A 334 -19.24 9.20 -7.99
N ASP A 335 -19.22 8.69 -6.76
CA ASP A 335 -20.34 7.98 -6.17
C ASP A 335 -21.44 8.92 -5.64
N ASP A 336 -21.07 10.16 -5.27
CA ASP A 336 -22.00 11.14 -4.69
C ASP A 336 -22.32 12.25 -5.70
N GLY A 337 -23.61 12.56 -5.82
CA GLY A 337 -24.10 13.67 -6.65
C GLY A 337 -23.60 15.05 -6.19
N SER A 338 -23.42 15.25 -4.88
CA SER A 338 -22.88 16.50 -4.32
C SER A 338 -21.41 16.68 -4.69
N ALA A 339 -20.61 15.63 -4.58
CA ALA A 339 -19.22 15.61 -5.02
C ALA A 339 -19.09 15.87 -6.52
N THR A 340 -20.03 15.35 -7.34
CA THR A 340 -20.07 15.61 -8.78
C THR A 340 -20.33 17.07 -9.10
N GLY A 341 -21.19 17.77 -8.33
CA GLY A 341 -21.39 19.21 -8.45
C GLY A 341 -20.09 20.01 -8.23
N GLN A 342 -19.33 19.64 -7.20
CA GLN A 342 -18.03 20.25 -6.91
C GLN A 342 -16.96 19.87 -7.95
N LEU A 343 -16.98 18.65 -8.49
CA LEU A 343 -16.09 18.23 -9.58
C LEU A 343 -16.36 19.01 -10.87
N ARG A 344 -17.64 19.30 -11.19
CA ARG A 344 -17.99 20.19 -12.32
C ARG A 344 -17.46 21.60 -12.11
N ALA A 345 -17.57 22.14 -10.89
CA ALA A 345 -16.99 23.44 -10.54
C ALA A 345 -15.44 23.43 -10.70
N ALA A 346 -14.77 22.37 -10.19
CA ALA A 346 -13.35 22.17 -10.37
C ALA A 346 -12.95 22.10 -11.85
N ALA A 347 -13.73 21.37 -12.67
CA ALA A 347 -13.49 21.25 -14.11
C ALA A 347 -13.58 22.62 -14.82
N ARG A 348 -14.59 23.43 -14.51
CA ARG A 348 -14.73 24.80 -15.08
C ARG A 348 -13.57 25.71 -14.71
N LEU A 349 -12.98 25.52 -13.52
CA LEU A 349 -11.80 26.28 -13.07
C LEU A 349 -10.52 25.85 -13.77
N LEU A 350 -10.37 24.57 -14.13
CA LEU A 350 -9.13 24.00 -14.66
C LEU A 350 -9.08 23.96 -16.20
N LEU A 351 -10.17 23.59 -16.87
CA LEU A 351 -10.24 23.39 -18.32
C LEU A 351 -9.74 24.57 -19.16
N PRO A 352 -10.00 25.87 -18.83
CA PRO A 352 -9.52 26.98 -19.63
C PRO A 352 -8.00 26.98 -19.81
N LYS A 353 -7.26 26.39 -18.90
CA LYS A 353 -5.79 26.44 -18.93
C LYS A 353 -5.13 25.07 -18.98
N HIS A 354 -5.70 24.07 -18.32
CA HIS A 354 -5.08 22.76 -18.11
C HIS A 354 -5.86 21.65 -18.85
N LEU A 355 -5.17 20.56 -19.15
CA LEU A 355 -5.81 19.32 -19.57
C LEU A 355 -6.27 18.60 -18.31
N LEU A 356 -7.56 18.29 -18.19
CA LEU A 356 -8.11 17.63 -17.01
C LEU A 356 -8.48 16.18 -17.36
N PHE A 357 -7.97 15.26 -16.55
CA PHE A 357 -8.32 13.85 -16.56
C PHE A 357 -8.81 13.43 -15.17
N ILE A 358 -10.00 12.85 -15.10
CA ILE A 358 -10.59 12.34 -13.86
C ILE A 358 -10.68 10.82 -13.94
N ALA A 359 -10.16 10.14 -12.92
CA ALA A 359 -10.24 8.69 -12.82
C ALA A 359 -10.84 8.28 -11.46
N SER A 360 -11.81 7.36 -11.54
CA SER A 360 -12.54 6.82 -10.39
C SER A 360 -12.54 5.31 -10.41
N VAL A 361 -12.70 4.71 -9.24
CA VAL A 361 -12.91 3.27 -9.08
C VAL A 361 -14.39 2.94 -9.15
N SER A 362 -14.74 1.93 -9.94
CA SER A 362 -16.07 1.33 -9.92
C SER A 362 -16.14 0.24 -8.84
N SER A 363 -17.27 0.16 -8.16
CA SER A 363 -17.52 -0.87 -7.14
C SER A 363 -17.83 -2.21 -7.79
N GLU A 364 -16.93 -3.18 -7.69
CA GLU A 364 -17.15 -4.56 -8.14
C GLU A 364 -18.29 -5.22 -7.37
N ARG A 365 -18.44 -4.89 -6.09
CA ARG A 365 -19.53 -5.37 -5.26
C ARG A 365 -20.89 -4.88 -5.76
N ALA A 366 -21.00 -3.60 -6.13
CA ALA A 366 -22.23 -3.07 -6.71
C ALA A 366 -22.52 -3.71 -8.08
N ALA A 367 -21.49 -3.97 -8.88
CA ALA A 367 -21.66 -4.69 -10.16
C ALA A 367 -22.13 -6.13 -9.96
N ALA A 368 -21.59 -6.84 -8.97
CA ALA A 368 -22.00 -8.19 -8.62
C ALA A 368 -23.44 -8.22 -8.10
N LEU A 369 -23.82 -7.32 -7.19
CA LEU A 369 -25.17 -7.23 -6.63
C LEU A 369 -26.21 -6.86 -7.70
N ALA A 370 -25.89 -5.95 -8.62
CA ALA A 370 -26.79 -5.55 -9.71
C ALA A 370 -27.13 -6.71 -10.67
N ASN A 371 -26.22 -7.69 -10.80
CA ASN A 371 -26.36 -8.85 -11.68
C ASN A 371 -26.70 -10.14 -10.92
N ALA A 372 -26.79 -10.11 -9.59
CA ALA A 372 -27.09 -11.28 -8.77
C ALA A 372 -28.54 -11.74 -8.98
N ARG A 373 -28.74 -13.05 -9.01
CA ARG A 373 -30.08 -13.63 -9.00
C ARG A 373 -30.67 -13.49 -7.60
N ALA A 374 -31.82 -12.86 -7.49
CA ALA A 374 -32.52 -12.70 -6.21
C ALA A 374 -33.00 -14.08 -5.71
N VAL A 375 -32.67 -14.41 -4.48
CA VAL A 375 -33.14 -15.61 -3.77
C VAL A 375 -34.11 -15.20 -2.68
N ASP A 376 -33.94 -14.02 -2.09
CA ASP A 376 -34.78 -13.44 -1.04
C ASP A 376 -35.31 -12.06 -1.47
N VAL A 377 -36.40 -11.60 -0.81
CA VAL A 377 -36.99 -10.28 -1.02
C VAL A 377 -35.94 -9.15 -0.85
N LEU A 378 -35.05 -9.28 0.15
CA LEU A 378 -33.96 -8.32 0.37
C LEU A 378 -32.98 -8.25 -0.80
N ASP A 379 -32.78 -9.32 -1.55
CA ASP A 379 -31.87 -9.33 -2.69
C ASP A 379 -32.41 -8.50 -3.85
N VAL A 380 -33.76 -8.43 -4.01
CA VAL A 380 -34.39 -7.54 -5.01
C VAL A 380 -34.05 -6.08 -4.69
N TYR A 381 -34.23 -5.67 -3.44
CA TYR A 381 -33.90 -4.30 -3.02
C TYR A 381 -32.39 -3.99 -3.14
N ARG A 382 -31.54 -4.94 -2.78
CA ARG A 382 -30.06 -4.80 -2.95
C ARG A 382 -29.69 -4.66 -4.42
N SER A 383 -30.29 -5.47 -5.29
CA SER A 383 -30.05 -5.39 -6.73
C SER A 383 -30.51 -4.06 -7.32
N LEU A 384 -31.72 -3.58 -6.93
CA LEU A 384 -32.25 -2.28 -7.36
C LEU A 384 -31.35 -1.13 -6.91
N ALA A 385 -30.99 -1.08 -5.63
CA ALA A 385 -30.07 -0.06 -5.09
C ALA A 385 -28.70 -0.08 -5.79
N ALA A 386 -28.19 -1.28 -6.11
CA ALA A 386 -26.92 -1.40 -6.85
C ALA A 386 -27.06 -0.93 -8.30
N GLN A 387 -28.22 -1.12 -8.96
CA GLN A 387 -28.47 -0.61 -10.30
C GLN A 387 -28.60 0.93 -10.30
N GLU A 388 -29.33 1.50 -9.35
CA GLU A 388 -29.45 2.96 -9.17
C GLU A 388 -28.08 3.61 -8.94
N TYR A 389 -27.27 3.03 -8.06
CA TYR A 389 -25.91 3.49 -7.82
C TYR A 389 -25.06 3.51 -9.11
N ARG A 390 -25.10 2.43 -9.89
CA ARG A 390 -24.37 2.35 -11.17
C ARG A 390 -24.87 3.35 -12.20
N GLN A 391 -26.18 3.56 -12.28
CA GLN A 391 -26.78 4.56 -13.18
C GLN A 391 -26.35 5.98 -12.77
N ALA A 392 -26.38 6.30 -11.47
CA ALA A 392 -25.92 7.59 -10.96
C ALA A 392 -24.43 7.82 -11.29
N GLN A 393 -23.58 6.83 -11.09
CA GLN A 393 -22.16 6.92 -11.44
C GLN A 393 -21.95 7.14 -12.94
N ALA A 394 -22.69 6.42 -13.79
CA ALA A 394 -22.62 6.59 -15.25
C ALA A 394 -23.10 7.99 -15.69
N ALA A 395 -24.18 8.50 -15.10
CA ALA A 395 -24.69 9.84 -15.36
C ALA A 395 -23.69 10.93 -14.93
N ASN A 396 -23.05 10.76 -13.76
CA ASN A 396 -22.01 11.65 -13.27
C ASN A 396 -20.82 11.70 -14.24
N LEU A 397 -20.37 10.54 -14.69
CA LEU A 397 -19.29 10.41 -15.68
C LEU A 397 -19.65 11.08 -17.02
N ALA A 398 -20.88 10.87 -17.52
CA ALA A 398 -21.38 11.48 -18.73
C ALA A 398 -21.44 13.01 -18.63
N SER A 399 -21.88 13.54 -17.48
CA SER A 399 -21.95 14.98 -17.21
C SER A 399 -20.57 15.66 -17.25
N LEU A 400 -19.52 14.99 -16.75
CA LEU A 400 -18.15 15.49 -16.81
C LEU A 400 -17.60 15.45 -18.22
N ARG A 401 -17.88 14.39 -18.98
CA ARG A 401 -17.49 14.27 -20.40
C ARG A 401 -18.14 15.32 -21.26
N ALA A 402 -19.40 15.67 -21.01
CA ALA A 402 -20.10 16.75 -21.70
C ALA A 402 -19.44 18.13 -21.52
N LEU A 403 -18.70 18.33 -20.42
CA LEU A 403 -17.86 19.54 -20.20
C LEU A 403 -16.51 19.50 -20.92
N GLY A 404 -16.18 18.43 -21.64
CA GLY A 404 -14.89 18.24 -22.29
C GLY A 404 -13.82 17.63 -21.39
N VAL A 405 -14.18 17.13 -20.20
CA VAL A 405 -13.26 16.42 -19.31
C VAL A 405 -13.05 15.00 -19.81
N ALA A 406 -11.80 14.59 -19.93
CA ALA A 406 -11.51 13.18 -20.09
C ALA A 406 -11.74 12.48 -18.76
N ALA A 407 -12.74 11.58 -18.68
CA ALA A 407 -13.10 10.92 -17.44
C ALA A 407 -13.30 9.41 -17.65
N VAL A 408 -12.80 8.61 -16.72
CA VAL A 408 -12.90 7.15 -16.71
C VAL A 408 -13.31 6.62 -15.34
N SER A 409 -14.14 5.59 -15.34
CA SER A 409 -14.39 4.75 -14.18
C SER A 409 -13.97 3.32 -14.54
N SER A 410 -13.18 2.68 -13.70
CA SER A 410 -12.61 1.36 -13.96
C SER A 410 -12.63 0.49 -12.70
N THR A 411 -12.54 -0.82 -12.88
CA THR A 411 -12.37 -1.76 -11.78
C THR A 411 -11.05 -1.50 -11.04
N PRO A 412 -10.91 -1.92 -9.78
CA PRO A 412 -9.65 -1.81 -9.04
C PRO A 412 -8.44 -2.33 -9.80
N ALA A 413 -8.58 -3.47 -10.49
CA ALA A 413 -7.51 -4.07 -11.27
C ALA A 413 -7.18 -3.32 -12.57
N GLY A 414 -8.17 -2.64 -13.18
CA GLY A 414 -8.02 -1.96 -14.47
C GLY A 414 -7.66 -0.48 -14.38
N LEU A 415 -7.79 0.15 -13.21
CA LEU A 415 -7.62 1.60 -13.06
C LEU A 415 -6.22 2.08 -13.42
N ASP A 416 -5.22 1.34 -13.01
CA ASP A 416 -3.81 1.65 -13.30
C ASP A 416 -3.54 1.72 -14.80
N GLN A 417 -3.96 0.68 -15.53
CA GLN A 417 -3.83 0.63 -16.98
C GLN A 417 -4.60 1.76 -17.67
N ALA A 418 -5.82 2.08 -17.21
CA ALA A 418 -6.62 3.15 -17.77
C ALA A 418 -5.94 4.53 -17.59
N VAL A 419 -5.37 4.80 -16.42
CA VAL A 419 -4.67 6.06 -16.14
C VAL A 419 -3.39 6.18 -16.97
N LEU A 420 -2.59 5.10 -17.05
CA LEU A 420 -1.36 5.09 -17.84
C LEU A 420 -1.64 5.23 -19.36
N ALA A 421 -2.70 4.58 -19.87
CA ALA A 421 -3.13 4.72 -21.25
C ALA A 421 -3.60 6.16 -21.57
N ALA A 422 -4.38 6.76 -20.66
CA ALA A 422 -4.79 8.16 -20.79
C ALA A 422 -3.58 9.10 -20.83
N TYR A 423 -2.64 8.95 -19.91
CA TYR A 423 -1.40 9.71 -19.89
C TYR A 423 -0.63 9.58 -21.22
N ALA A 424 -0.47 8.36 -21.72
CA ALA A 424 0.20 8.12 -23.00
C ALA A 424 -0.53 8.83 -24.17
N SER A 425 -1.88 8.79 -24.19
CA SER A 425 -2.69 9.46 -25.21
C SER A 425 -2.55 10.99 -25.16
N PHE A 426 -2.56 11.60 -23.95
CA PHE A 426 -2.34 13.04 -23.80
C PHE A 426 -0.94 13.46 -24.23
N ARG A 427 0.05 12.65 -23.93
CA ARG A 427 1.42 12.90 -24.36
C ARG A 427 1.55 12.84 -25.90
N GLN A 428 0.88 11.89 -26.55
CA GLN A 428 0.83 11.79 -28.00
C GLN A 428 0.11 12.97 -28.65
N ARG A 429 -1.08 13.36 -28.16
CA ARG A 429 -1.87 14.49 -28.70
C ARG A 429 -1.15 15.82 -28.59
N ARG A 430 -0.31 16.03 -27.58
CA ARG A 430 0.51 17.24 -27.49
C ARG A 430 1.63 17.27 -28.52
N ARG A 431 1.95 16.12 -29.13
CA ARG A 431 2.94 15.98 -30.21
C ARG A 431 2.38 16.31 -31.60
N VAL A 432 1.06 16.43 -31.73
CA VAL A 432 0.35 16.88 -32.94
C VAL A 432 -0.08 18.32 -32.76
#